data_1c63efcd7176ec9d172306b32acd1a00
#
_entry.id   1c63efcd7176ec9d172306b32acd1a00
#
_cell.length_a   1.000
_cell.length_b   1.000
_cell.length_c   1.000
_cell.angle_alpha   90.00
_cell.angle_beta   90.00
_cell.angle_gamma   90.00
#
_symmetry.space_group_name_H-M   'P 1'
#
loop_
_entity.id
_entity.type
_entity.pdbx_description
1 polymer ?
#
loop_
_entity_poly.entity_id
_entity_poly.type
_entity_poly.pdbx_seq_one_letter_code
_entity_poly.pdbx_strand_id
1 'polypeptide(L)'
;MRRWSWRKVLLAGGLGSLLACLGLPPAPAPTNPVRFLSINDVYVADTLNDGSGGLARVATMRSRIKAEGPTLFVLAGDFLSPSLLSKYYSGAQMVEALNAAKLDYVTFGNHEFEVPRDTLLARIRAAKFKWLSANCGEADGRPFPGVLSWDTLRLAGHKVGLFGLTLQGPYPKYVRCTDPDSAARIAVDTLEHLGADLVVAVTHQTVEADRALLNREGRLDLILGGHEHEHMTVAISTRYILKADANARTAQFATIWGTREHWHQAVALLPVQPTIALDTAVEPVVAAWADTLRRRLGPERSVGTLTGPLDARDVVQRRSETGLGDLITDAMRAGTGADLAMLNAGAIRLDDVIRPGPLTNYQAESLFLFADETRILIVPLTGARVRELLERSVSDSVLGKGGFLQISGVAFTYDSTKPSGSRIVGDLSRPDGKPLAPKDTIRVALPAYLSCNSGDGYQVPEAQDVCANRSTAPRVVDLLKTYLVDSLHRTVTPPAPGRITRR
;
A
#
# COMPACT_ATOMS: atom_id res chain seq x y z
N MET A 1 3.84 7.69 38.24
CA MET A 1 4.50 7.69 36.90
C MET A 1 5.65 6.69 36.93
N ARG A 2 5.41 5.46 36.47
CA ARG A 2 6.46 4.45 36.37
C ARG A 2 7.22 4.69 35.10
N ARG A 3 8.51 5.02 35.17
CA ARG A 3 9.43 5.04 34.04
C ARG A 3 9.57 3.62 33.50
N TRP A 4 8.95 3.34 32.37
CA TRP A 4 9.14 2.10 31.64
C TRP A 4 10.51 2.16 30.97
N SER A 5 11.49 1.41 31.50
CA SER A 5 12.82 1.35 30.93
C SER A 5 12.81 0.39 29.73
N TRP A 6 12.99 0.91 28.55
CA TRP A 6 13.14 0.17 27.29
C TRP A 6 14.28 -0.86 27.30
N ARG A 7 15.16 -0.78 28.32
CA ARG A 7 16.21 -1.80 28.52
C ARG A 7 15.68 -3.23 28.69
N LYS A 8 14.42 -3.42 29.06
CA LYS A 8 13.82 -4.76 29.24
C LYS A 8 13.19 -5.34 27.96
N VAL A 9 12.91 -4.53 26.95
CA VAL A 9 12.33 -5.00 25.67
C VAL A 9 13.41 -5.59 24.75
N LEU A 10 14.64 -5.08 24.84
CA LEU A 10 15.78 -5.59 24.05
C LEU A 10 16.40 -6.89 24.57
N LEU A 11 16.04 -7.36 25.78
CA LEU A 11 16.62 -8.55 26.41
C LEU A 11 15.61 -9.70 26.63
N ALA A 12 14.33 -9.54 26.30
CA ALA A 12 13.29 -10.54 26.55
C ALA A 12 12.78 -11.24 25.28
N GLY A 13 13.48 -11.15 24.16
CA GLY A 13 13.21 -11.99 22.99
C GLY A 13 13.80 -13.39 23.22
N GLY A 14 12.93 -14.40 23.29
CA GLY A 14 13.23 -15.80 23.62
C GLY A 14 14.24 -16.57 22.76
N LEU A 15 15.23 -15.93 22.15
CA LEU A 15 16.36 -16.60 21.50
C LEU A 15 17.38 -17.13 22.50
N GLY A 16 17.53 -16.51 23.68
CA GLY A 16 18.49 -16.97 24.69
C GLY A 16 18.20 -18.38 25.25
N SER A 17 16.93 -18.73 25.34
CA SER A 17 16.52 -20.01 25.92
C SER A 17 16.59 -21.19 24.94
N LEU A 18 16.40 -20.95 23.63
CA LEU A 18 16.56 -22.02 22.61
C LEU A 18 18.03 -22.29 22.26
N LEU A 19 18.88 -21.25 22.25
CA LEU A 19 20.32 -21.41 21.99
C LEU A 19 21.05 -22.18 23.09
N ALA A 20 20.61 -22.03 24.34
CA ALA A 20 21.17 -22.80 25.47
C ALA A 20 20.93 -24.32 25.34
N CYS A 21 19.85 -24.74 24.67
CA CYS A 21 19.57 -26.17 24.40
C CYS A 21 20.45 -26.79 23.28
N LEU A 22 21.05 -25.94 22.42
CA LEU A 22 21.88 -26.39 21.30
C LEU A 22 23.38 -26.31 21.57
N GLY A 23 23.81 -25.89 22.77
CA GLY A 23 25.22 -25.77 23.15
C GLY A 23 26.00 -24.68 22.36
N LEU A 24 25.29 -23.77 21.66
CA LEU A 24 25.91 -22.66 20.98
C LEU A 24 26.22 -21.51 21.97
N PRO A 25 27.39 -20.87 21.88
CA PRO A 25 27.71 -19.73 22.73
C PRO A 25 26.69 -18.60 22.48
N PRO A 26 26.32 -17.83 23.52
CA PRO A 26 25.45 -16.66 23.33
C PRO A 26 26.15 -15.67 22.38
N ALA A 27 25.34 -14.99 21.55
CA ALA A 27 25.87 -13.94 20.69
C ALA A 27 26.57 -12.87 21.53
N PRO A 28 27.73 -12.35 21.07
CA PRO A 28 28.48 -11.32 21.80
C PRO A 28 27.59 -10.07 21.99
N ALA A 29 27.84 -9.35 23.06
CA ALA A 29 27.16 -8.09 23.32
C ALA A 29 27.40 -7.10 22.17
N PRO A 30 26.39 -6.31 21.72
CA PRO A 30 26.55 -5.35 20.65
C PRO A 30 27.64 -4.33 20.95
N THR A 31 28.71 -4.33 20.12
CA THR A 31 29.77 -3.33 20.15
C THR A 31 29.64 -2.46 18.89
N ASN A 32 29.56 -1.15 19.06
CA ASN A 32 29.40 -0.18 17.95
C ASN A 32 28.30 -0.58 16.94
N PRO A 33 27.08 -0.85 17.37
CA PRO A 33 26.06 -1.34 16.47
C PRO A 33 25.57 -0.28 15.49
N VAL A 34 25.40 -0.68 14.23
CA VAL A 34 24.63 0.04 13.22
C VAL A 34 23.14 -0.26 13.45
N ARG A 35 22.32 0.78 13.46
CA ARG A 35 20.88 0.64 13.68
C ARG A 35 20.08 1.17 12.51
N PHE A 36 18.97 0.49 12.20
CA PHE A 36 18.01 0.91 11.21
C PHE A 36 16.61 0.94 11.82
N LEU A 37 15.89 2.03 11.63
CA LEU A 37 14.46 2.12 11.82
C LEU A 37 13.84 2.24 10.44
N SER A 38 12.96 1.34 10.05
CA SER A 38 12.32 1.39 8.74
C SER A 38 10.80 1.33 8.83
N ILE A 39 10.17 2.06 7.93
CA ILE A 39 8.74 2.05 7.63
C ILE A 39 8.56 1.90 6.13
N ASN A 40 7.36 1.58 5.66
CA ASN A 40 7.03 1.43 4.25
C ASN A 40 5.55 1.74 4.03
N ASP A 41 5.17 2.07 2.78
CA ASP A 41 3.76 2.21 2.39
C ASP A 41 3.00 3.19 3.30
N VAL A 42 3.50 4.42 3.44
CA VAL A 42 2.94 5.42 4.35
C VAL A 42 2.18 6.49 3.57
N TYR A 43 0.90 6.29 3.40
CA TYR A 43 0.01 7.18 2.63
C TYR A 43 -0.60 8.30 3.48
N VAL A 44 -0.68 8.08 4.80
CA VAL A 44 -1.26 9.00 5.78
C VAL A 44 -0.20 9.40 6.81
N ALA A 45 0.08 10.70 6.92
CA ALA A 45 1.04 11.22 7.89
C ALA A 45 0.46 11.32 9.32
N ASP A 46 -0.85 11.47 9.42
CA ASP A 46 -1.59 11.62 10.68
C ASP A 46 -1.85 10.26 11.35
N THR A 47 -2.36 10.34 12.56
CA THR A 47 -2.87 9.20 13.32
C THR A 47 -4.05 8.53 12.59
N LEU A 48 -4.07 7.22 12.55
CA LEU A 48 -5.15 6.45 11.95
C LEU A 48 -6.40 6.43 12.86
N ASN A 49 -7.54 6.00 12.31
CA ASN A 49 -8.83 5.99 13.02
C ASN A 49 -8.83 5.16 14.31
N ASP A 50 -7.96 4.17 14.42
CA ASP A 50 -7.78 3.34 15.62
C ASP A 50 -6.80 3.95 16.64
N GLY A 51 -6.28 5.13 16.34
CA GLY A 51 -5.30 5.83 17.14
C GLY A 51 -3.86 5.34 16.97
N SER A 52 -3.61 4.31 16.15
CA SER A 52 -2.25 3.83 15.83
C SER A 52 -1.59 4.69 14.75
N GLY A 53 -0.33 4.44 14.44
CA GLY A 53 0.39 5.09 13.35
C GLY A 53 0.73 6.56 13.62
N GLY A 54 0.99 7.30 12.55
CA GLY A 54 1.32 8.71 12.56
C GLY A 54 2.81 9.01 12.59
N LEU A 55 3.28 9.82 11.63
CA LEU A 55 4.70 10.16 11.49
C LEU A 55 5.26 10.93 12.70
N ALA A 56 4.43 11.68 13.43
CA ALA A 56 4.86 12.36 14.66
C ALA A 56 5.27 11.37 15.76
N ARG A 57 4.61 10.22 15.87
CA ARG A 57 5.02 9.16 16.82
C ARG A 57 6.26 8.42 16.35
N VAL A 58 6.35 8.12 15.06
CA VAL A 58 7.57 7.51 14.48
C VAL A 58 8.79 8.41 14.72
N ALA A 59 8.66 9.72 14.57
CA ALA A 59 9.72 10.68 14.84
C ALA A 59 10.16 10.67 16.32
N THR A 60 9.21 10.53 17.25
CA THR A 60 9.52 10.34 18.68
C THR A 60 10.26 9.04 18.92
N MET A 61 9.83 7.93 18.30
CA MET A 61 10.55 6.64 18.39
C MET A 61 11.97 6.77 17.84
N ARG A 62 12.11 7.35 16.65
CA ARG A 62 13.42 7.62 16.03
C ARG A 62 14.32 8.42 16.97
N SER A 63 13.81 9.48 17.56
CA SER A 63 14.59 10.35 18.47
C SER A 63 15.09 9.59 19.70
N ARG A 64 14.26 8.70 20.26
CA ARG A 64 14.64 7.83 21.40
C ARG A 64 15.71 6.82 20.99
N ILE A 65 15.53 6.14 19.87
CA ILE A 65 16.50 5.14 19.36
C ILE A 65 17.82 5.82 19.01
N LYS A 66 17.79 6.99 18.37
CA LYS A 66 18.99 7.75 18.02
C LYS A 66 19.77 8.24 19.24
N ALA A 67 19.11 8.51 20.35
CA ALA A 67 19.76 8.85 21.60
C ALA A 67 20.57 7.69 22.19
N GLU A 68 20.29 6.45 21.82
CA GLU A 68 21.02 5.25 22.21
C GLU A 68 22.22 4.95 21.29
N GLY A 69 22.28 5.59 20.12
CA GLY A 69 23.40 5.45 19.18
C GLY A 69 23.06 5.74 17.72
N PRO A 70 24.07 5.64 16.85
CA PRO A 70 23.93 5.92 15.43
C PRO A 70 22.81 5.09 14.78
N THR A 71 21.86 5.76 14.14
CA THR A 71 20.65 5.15 13.57
C THR A 71 20.29 5.82 12.27
N LEU A 72 19.98 5.03 11.23
CA LEU A 72 19.36 5.48 10.00
C LEU A 72 17.85 5.23 10.03
N PHE A 73 17.09 6.23 9.59
CA PHE A 73 15.64 6.14 9.41
C PHE A 73 15.35 6.04 7.91
N VAL A 74 14.67 4.97 7.51
CA VAL A 74 14.48 4.59 6.09
C VAL A 74 13.00 4.38 5.80
N LEU A 75 12.56 4.79 4.61
CA LEU A 75 11.23 4.52 4.07
C LEU A 75 11.35 3.69 2.78
N ALA A 76 10.76 2.51 2.78
CA ALA A 76 10.83 1.59 1.65
C ALA A 76 9.69 1.80 0.63
N GLY A 77 9.55 3.04 0.13
CA GLY A 77 8.65 3.41 -0.96
C GLY A 77 7.17 3.58 -0.57
N ASP A 78 6.38 4.03 -1.54
CA ASP A 78 4.94 4.25 -1.51
C ASP A 78 4.47 5.23 -0.43
N PHE A 79 4.58 6.54 -0.74
CA PHE A 79 4.13 7.61 0.16
C PHE A 79 3.63 8.88 -0.55
N LEU A 80 3.94 9.08 -1.84
CA LEU A 80 3.47 10.26 -2.56
C LEU A 80 2.00 10.12 -2.98
N SER A 81 1.55 8.89 -3.28
CA SER A 81 0.21 8.50 -3.71
C SER A 81 -0.06 7.08 -3.21
N PRO A 82 -1.34 6.66 -3.07
CA PRO A 82 -2.54 7.48 -3.06
C PRO A 82 -2.97 7.88 -1.63
N SER A 83 -3.48 9.09 -1.47
CA SER A 83 -4.20 9.49 -0.25
C SER A 83 -5.14 10.66 -0.53
N LEU A 84 -6.03 10.98 0.40
CA LEU A 84 -6.96 12.11 0.22
C LEU A 84 -6.21 13.44 0.05
N LEU A 85 -5.14 13.67 0.79
CA LEU A 85 -4.27 14.83 0.59
C LEU A 85 -3.50 14.74 -0.73
N SER A 86 -2.97 13.56 -1.08
CA SER A 86 -2.23 13.36 -2.32
C SER A 86 -3.06 13.59 -3.57
N LYS A 87 -4.37 13.27 -3.54
CA LYS A 87 -5.33 13.59 -4.60
C LYS A 87 -5.29 15.07 -5.01
N TYR A 88 -5.03 15.96 -4.07
CA TYR A 88 -5.02 17.41 -4.29
C TYR A 88 -3.61 18.01 -4.32
N TYR A 89 -2.66 17.42 -3.62
CA TYR A 89 -1.34 18.01 -3.38
C TYR A 89 -0.19 17.10 -3.79
N SER A 90 -0.50 15.92 -4.39
CA SER A 90 0.46 14.99 -5.02
C SER A 90 1.69 14.74 -4.15
N GLY A 91 1.47 14.36 -2.88
CA GLY A 91 2.52 13.95 -1.96
C GLY A 91 3.32 15.09 -1.29
N ALA A 92 2.99 16.36 -1.53
CA ALA A 92 3.72 17.48 -0.90
C ALA A 92 3.68 17.39 0.63
N GLN A 93 2.52 17.05 1.20
CA GLN A 93 2.30 16.86 2.63
C GLN A 93 3.23 15.79 3.23
N MET A 94 3.45 14.71 2.49
CA MET A 94 4.30 13.62 2.94
C MET A 94 5.78 14.02 2.97
N VAL A 95 6.24 14.72 1.91
CA VAL A 95 7.62 15.21 1.85
C VAL A 95 7.89 16.19 2.99
N GLU A 96 6.96 17.11 3.30
CA GLU A 96 7.12 18.04 4.41
C GLU A 96 7.14 17.33 5.77
N ALA A 97 6.21 16.39 6.01
CA ALA A 97 6.15 15.62 7.25
C ALA A 97 7.41 14.75 7.44
N LEU A 98 7.88 14.08 6.39
CA LEU A 98 9.11 13.26 6.43
C LEU A 98 10.38 14.11 6.59
N ASN A 99 10.42 15.31 6.02
CA ASN A 99 11.49 16.28 6.28
C ASN A 99 11.53 16.68 7.76
N ALA A 100 10.36 16.95 8.36
CA ALA A 100 10.25 17.26 9.77
C ALA A 100 10.63 16.05 10.65
N ALA A 101 10.22 14.84 10.27
CA ALA A 101 10.58 13.58 10.93
C ALA A 101 12.06 13.20 10.75
N LYS A 102 12.81 13.95 9.93
CA LYS A 102 14.24 13.73 9.63
C LYS A 102 14.50 12.34 9.08
N LEU A 103 13.73 11.95 8.06
CA LEU A 103 14.04 10.77 7.25
C LEU A 103 15.45 10.88 6.67
N ASP A 104 16.17 9.77 6.58
CA ASP A 104 17.52 9.75 6.01
C ASP A 104 17.51 9.28 4.55
N TYR A 105 16.81 8.17 4.24
CA TYR A 105 16.76 7.57 2.91
C TYR A 105 15.36 7.06 2.54
N VAL A 106 15.07 7.10 1.24
CA VAL A 106 13.86 6.51 0.66
C VAL A 106 14.19 5.82 -0.67
N THR A 107 13.47 4.77 -1.02
CA THR A 107 13.39 4.25 -2.39
C THR A 107 12.05 4.60 -3.03
N PHE A 108 11.92 4.48 -4.35
CA PHE A 108 10.62 4.54 -4.99
C PHE A 108 9.83 3.24 -4.72
N GLY A 109 8.54 3.38 -4.47
CA GLY A 109 7.58 2.32 -4.72
C GLY A 109 6.90 2.53 -6.08
N ASN A 110 5.89 1.74 -6.39
CA ASN A 110 5.15 1.89 -7.65
C ASN A 110 4.24 3.13 -7.67
N HIS A 111 3.76 3.54 -6.52
CA HIS A 111 2.85 4.67 -6.40
C HIS A 111 3.55 6.04 -6.51
N GLU A 112 4.87 6.13 -6.39
CA GLU A 112 5.60 7.35 -6.69
C GLU A 112 5.50 7.73 -8.16
N PHE A 113 5.28 6.77 -9.06
CA PHE A 113 5.17 7.01 -10.49
C PHE A 113 3.75 7.34 -10.97
N GLU A 114 2.76 7.37 -10.08
CA GLU A 114 1.39 7.80 -10.40
C GLU A 114 1.27 9.32 -10.54
N VAL A 115 2.20 10.09 -9.99
CA VAL A 115 2.21 11.54 -10.15
C VAL A 115 2.88 11.95 -11.49
N PRO A 116 2.50 13.09 -12.08
CA PRO A 116 3.16 13.60 -13.29
C PRO A 116 4.67 13.81 -13.06
N ARG A 117 5.48 13.60 -14.11
CA ARG A 117 6.95 13.70 -14.05
C ARG A 117 7.44 14.97 -13.35
N ASP A 118 6.95 16.13 -13.75
CA ASP A 118 7.40 17.41 -13.18
C ASP A 118 7.05 17.54 -11.70
N THR A 119 5.94 16.95 -11.30
CA THR A 119 5.53 16.84 -9.90
C THR A 119 6.49 15.93 -9.13
N LEU A 120 6.82 14.75 -9.66
CA LEU A 120 7.80 13.86 -9.04
C LEU A 120 9.14 14.58 -8.83
N LEU A 121 9.65 15.25 -9.87
CA LEU A 121 10.90 16.02 -9.78
C LEU A 121 10.81 17.16 -8.74
N ALA A 122 9.63 17.80 -8.61
CA ALA A 122 9.41 18.81 -7.57
C ALA A 122 9.44 18.19 -6.16
N ARG A 123 8.91 16.98 -5.96
CA ARG A 123 8.98 16.25 -4.68
C ARG A 123 10.39 15.82 -4.34
N ILE A 124 11.14 15.30 -5.32
CA ILE A 124 12.55 14.94 -5.16
C ILE A 124 13.36 16.16 -4.72
N ARG A 125 13.21 17.32 -5.38
CA ARG A 125 13.89 18.55 -5.01
C ARG A 125 13.53 19.12 -3.64
N ALA A 126 12.27 18.93 -3.20
CA ALA A 126 11.78 19.42 -1.92
C ALA A 126 12.21 18.53 -0.74
N ALA A 127 12.61 17.29 -1.00
CA ALA A 127 13.07 16.35 0.00
C ALA A 127 14.43 16.77 0.57
N LYS A 128 14.56 16.66 1.91
CA LYS A 128 15.83 16.84 2.63
C LYS A 128 16.54 15.50 2.91
N PHE A 129 15.87 14.41 2.57
CA PHE A 129 16.38 13.03 2.60
C PHE A 129 16.84 12.60 1.21
N LYS A 130 17.65 11.56 1.16
CA LYS A 130 18.21 11.03 -0.09
C LYS A 130 17.27 10.01 -0.72
N TRP A 131 17.10 10.10 -2.03
CA TRP A 131 16.38 9.12 -2.84
C TRP A 131 17.36 8.11 -3.42
N LEU A 132 17.00 6.82 -3.35
CA LEU A 132 17.76 5.72 -3.89
C LEU A 132 16.96 5.00 -4.98
N SER A 133 17.57 4.72 -6.13
CA SER A 133 17.01 3.85 -7.16
C SER A 133 18.11 3.34 -8.08
N ALA A 134 18.42 2.06 -7.99
CA ALA A 134 19.40 1.43 -8.85
C ALA A 134 18.82 0.95 -10.18
N ASN A 135 17.50 0.72 -10.23
CA ASN A 135 16.86 0.12 -11.41
C ASN A 135 15.83 1.01 -12.13
N CYS A 136 15.30 2.05 -11.50
CA CYS A 136 14.29 2.93 -12.13
C CYS A 136 14.84 4.35 -12.31
N GLY A 137 14.55 4.93 -13.49
CA GLY A 137 14.97 6.27 -13.86
C GLY A 137 14.09 6.88 -14.95
N GLU A 138 14.57 7.92 -15.60
CA GLU A 138 13.94 8.59 -16.74
C GLU A 138 13.75 7.62 -17.93
N ALA A 139 12.89 7.97 -18.87
CA ALA A 139 12.62 7.17 -20.07
C ALA A 139 13.86 6.81 -20.89
N ASP A 140 14.88 7.64 -20.85
CA ASP A 140 16.18 7.42 -21.53
C ASP A 140 17.15 6.53 -20.72
N GLY A 141 16.75 6.10 -19.52
CA GLY A 141 17.52 5.23 -18.64
C GLY A 141 18.48 5.96 -17.70
N ARG A 142 18.54 7.30 -17.73
CA ARG A 142 19.32 8.07 -16.74
C ARG A 142 18.58 8.11 -15.38
N PRO A 143 19.32 8.20 -14.27
CA PRO A 143 18.69 8.47 -12.98
C PRO A 143 17.86 9.76 -13.01
N PHE A 144 16.75 9.80 -12.26
CA PHE A 144 16.05 11.06 -12.02
C PHE A 144 16.98 12.08 -11.36
N PRO A 145 16.92 13.37 -11.73
CA PRO A 145 17.72 14.41 -11.09
C PRO A 145 17.55 14.43 -9.56
N GLY A 146 18.64 14.26 -8.83
CA GLY A 146 18.64 14.21 -7.36
C GLY A 146 18.46 12.81 -6.76
N VAL A 147 18.38 11.77 -7.59
CA VAL A 147 18.28 10.37 -7.17
C VAL A 147 19.64 9.68 -7.33
N LEU A 148 20.04 8.91 -6.35
CA LEU A 148 21.28 8.13 -6.34
C LEU A 148 20.96 6.66 -6.66
N SER A 149 21.81 6.00 -7.44
CA SER A 149 21.70 4.54 -7.62
C SER A 149 22.07 3.79 -6.35
N TRP A 150 23.08 4.30 -5.64
CA TRP A 150 23.57 3.82 -4.34
C TRP A 150 24.23 4.97 -3.59
N ASP A 151 24.45 4.76 -2.30
CA ASP A 151 25.20 5.69 -1.45
C ASP A 151 26.06 4.94 -0.44
N THR A 152 27.11 5.57 0.07
CA THR A 152 27.93 5.06 1.17
C THR A 152 28.10 6.11 2.25
N LEU A 153 28.04 5.68 3.50
CA LEU A 153 28.29 6.55 4.65
C LEU A 153 29.00 5.79 5.77
N ARG A 154 29.65 6.52 6.66
CA ARG A 154 30.19 5.93 7.90
C ARG A 154 29.17 6.02 9.03
N LEU A 155 28.88 4.89 9.66
CA LEU A 155 27.96 4.78 10.79
C LEU A 155 28.54 3.79 11.81
N ALA A 156 28.66 4.20 13.06
CA ALA A 156 29.22 3.38 14.14
C ALA A 156 30.63 2.82 13.85
N GLY A 157 31.41 3.50 13.02
CA GLY A 157 32.76 3.06 12.60
C GLY A 157 32.78 2.21 11.33
N HIS A 158 31.64 1.67 10.89
CA HIS A 158 31.49 0.86 9.67
C HIS A 158 31.17 1.70 8.45
N LYS A 159 31.61 1.28 7.27
CA LYS A 159 31.18 1.85 6.00
C LYS A 159 29.94 1.09 5.52
N VAL A 160 28.80 1.75 5.59
CA VAL A 160 27.51 1.19 5.18
C VAL A 160 27.23 1.60 3.75
N GLY A 161 26.92 0.64 2.89
CA GLY A 161 26.43 0.83 1.54
C GLY A 161 24.92 0.62 1.48
N LEU A 162 24.20 1.54 0.80
CA LEU A 162 22.76 1.43 0.57
C LEU A 162 22.45 1.58 -0.92
N PHE A 163 21.45 0.84 -1.40
CA PHE A 163 20.89 1.02 -2.74
C PHE A 163 19.37 0.78 -2.72
N GLY A 164 18.66 1.33 -3.71
CA GLY A 164 17.22 1.22 -3.82
C GLY A 164 16.79 0.32 -4.97
N LEU A 165 15.74 -0.47 -4.79
CA LEU A 165 15.10 -1.26 -5.86
C LEU A 165 13.58 -1.08 -5.83
N THR A 166 12.99 -1.00 -7.02
CA THR A 166 11.54 -0.97 -7.21
C THR A 166 11.12 -2.11 -8.12
N LEU A 167 9.98 -2.74 -7.85
CA LEU A 167 9.42 -3.79 -8.72
C LEU A 167 9.25 -3.29 -10.15
N GLN A 168 9.27 -4.21 -11.12
CA GLN A 168 8.91 -3.91 -12.50
C GLN A 168 7.38 -3.80 -12.64
N GLY A 169 6.93 -2.84 -13.41
CA GLY A 169 5.50 -2.65 -13.65
C GLY A 169 5.23 -1.90 -14.95
N PRO A 170 3.96 -1.83 -15.35
CA PRO A 170 3.53 -0.96 -16.43
C PRO A 170 3.49 0.50 -15.92
N TYR A 171 4.64 1.16 -15.96
CA TYR A 171 4.78 2.55 -15.53
C TYR A 171 4.47 3.56 -16.64
N PRO A 172 4.20 4.84 -16.30
CA PRO A 172 4.06 5.89 -17.30
C PRO A 172 5.30 6.02 -18.19
N LYS A 173 5.12 6.49 -19.43
CA LYS A 173 6.17 6.57 -20.45
C LYS A 173 7.42 7.35 -20.04
N TYR A 174 7.35 8.19 -19.02
CA TYR A 174 8.49 8.93 -18.51
C TYR A 174 9.40 8.10 -17.56
N VAL A 175 8.95 6.89 -17.18
CA VAL A 175 9.70 5.98 -16.29
C VAL A 175 10.19 4.78 -17.07
N ARG A 176 11.44 4.43 -16.86
CA ARG A 176 12.04 3.18 -17.31
C ARG A 176 12.68 2.46 -16.13
N CYS A 177 12.23 1.23 -15.88
CA CYS A 177 12.86 0.35 -14.90
C CYS A 177 13.54 -0.83 -15.61
N THR A 178 14.77 -1.11 -15.22
CA THR A 178 15.51 -2.29 -15.64
C THR A 178 15.22 -3.46 -14.71
N ASP A 179 15.75 -4.64 -15.04
CA ASP A 179 15.64 -5.82 -14.19
C ASP A 179 16.26 -5.58 -12.81
N PRO A 180 15.47 -5.73 -11.71
CA PRO A 180 15.95 -5.45 -10.35
C PRO A 180 17.13 -6.33 -9.94
N ASP A 181 17.16 -7.58 -10.36
CA ASP A 181 18.22 -8.52 -10.00
C ASP A 181 19.59 -8.13 -10.62
N SER A 182 19.55 -7.71 -11.87
CA SER A 182 20.75 -7.20 -12.56
C SER A 182 21.23 -5.90 -11.95
N ALA A 183 20.32 -5.00 -11.60
CA ALA A 183 20.64 -3.74 -10.95
C ALA A 183 21.22 -3.95 -9.53
N ALA A 184 20.64 -4.89 -8.78
CA ALA A 184 21.16 -5.26 -7.45
C ALA A 184 22.59 -5.77 -7.50
N ARG A 185 22.89 -6.67 -8.43
CA ARG A 185 24.26 -7.21 -8.61
C ARG A 185 25.25 -6.09 -8.88
N ILE A 186 24.94 -5.17 -9.82
CA ILE A 186 25.78 -4.02 -10.13
C ILE A 186 25.98 -3.14 -8.91
N ALA A 187 24.93 -2.89 -8.14
CA ALA A 187 24.99 -2.06 -6.94
C ALA A 187 25.87 -2.70 -5.86
N VAL A 188 25.69 -4.00 -5.60
CA VAL A 188 26.49 -4.75 -4.61
C VAL A 188 27.96 -4.80 -5.03
N ASP A 189 28.26 -5.14 -6.29
CA ASP A 189 29.65 -5.13 -6.81
C ASP A 189 30.31 -3.76 -6.63
N THR A 190 29.57 -2.69 -6.93
CA THR A 190 30.08 -1.33 -6.79
C THR A 190 30.32 -0.96 -5.33
N LEU A 191 29.37 -1.27 -4.45
CA LEU A 191 29.50 -0.96 -3.02
C LEU A 191 30.67 -1.73 -2.38
N GLU A 192 30.92 -2.98 -2.79
CA GLU A 192 32.10 -3.73 -2.38
C GLU A 192 33.40 -3.06 -2.84
N HIS A 193 33.47 -2.68 -4.11
CA HIS A 193 34.66 -1.96 -4.64
C HIS A 193 34.88 -0.63 -3.93
N LEU A 194 33.81 0.03 -3.50
CA LEU A 194 33.90 1.23 -2.67
C LEU A 194 34.28 0.92 -1.22
N GLY A 195 34.42 -0.35 -0.85
CA GLY A 195 34.85 -0.80 0.48
C GLY A 195 33.72 -0.72 1.53
N ALA A 196 32.47 -0.99 1.15
CA ALA A 196 31.39 -1.12 2.12
C ALA A 196 31.60 -2.37 3.00
N ASP A 197 31.49 -2.19 4.31
CA ASP A 197 31.55 -3.27 5.29
C ASP A 197 30.20 -3.97 5.42
N LEU A 198 29.10 -3.22 5.34
CA LEU A 198 27.71 -3.66 5.44
C LEU A 198 26.93 -3.16 4.22
N VAL A 199 26.22 -4.05 3.53
CA VAL A 199 25.42 -3.73 2.34
C VAL A 199 23.93 -3.96 2.64
N VAL A 200 23.13 -2.91 2.43
CA VAL A 200 21.69 -2.90 2.72
C VAL A 200 20.90 -2.49 1.47
N ALA A 201 19.93 -3.31 1.08
CA ALA A 201 18.95 -2.94 0.07
C ALA A 201 17.72 -2.32 0.71
N VAL A 202 17.26 -1.22 0.13
CA VAL A 202 15.94 -0.65 0.41
C VAL A 202 15.05 -1.00 -0.77
N THR A 203 14.09 -1.92 -0.57
CA THR A 203 13.35 -2.50 -1.68
C THR A 203 11.87 -2.18 -1.61
N HIS A 204 11.25 -1.99 -2.77
CA HIS A 204 9.81 -1.99 -2.91
C HIS A 204 9.42 -3.05 -3.92
N GLN A 205 9.39 -4.31 -3.49
CA GLN A 205 9.15 -5.50 -4.30
C GLN A 205 8.29 -6.50 -3.52
N THR A 206 7.83 -7.57 -4.19
CA THR A 206 7.18 -8.68 -3.49
C THR A 206 8.17 -9.41 -2.57
N VAL A 207 7.67 -10.01 -1.49
CA VAL A 207 8.51 -10.76 -0.56
C VAL A 207 9.19 -11.96 -1.24
N GLU A 208 8.58 -12.54 -2.26
CA GLU A 208 9.17 -13.61 -3.08
C GLU A 208 10.39 -13.11 -3.86
N ALA A 209 10.30 -11.92 -4.46
CA ALA A 209 11.44 -11.29 -5.15
C ALA A 209 12.57 -10.96 -4.18
N ASP A 210 12.24 -10.38 -3.02
CA ASP A 210 13.21 -10.08 -1.96
C ASP A 210 13.89 -11.36 -1.43
N ARG A 211 13.13 -12.46 -1.26
CA ARG A 211 13.70 -13.78 -0.88
C ARG A 211 14.65 -14.32 -1.94
N ALA A 212 14.25 -14.24 -3.21
CA ALA A 212 15.08 -14.69 -4.32
C ALA A 212 16.38 -13.87 -4.39
N LEU A 213 16.28 -12.55 -4.25
CA LEU A 213 17.43 -11.64 -4.23
C LEU A 213 18.38 -11.97 -3.06
N LEU A 214 17.88 -12.07 -1.83
CA LEU A 214 18.72 -12.33 -0.65
C LEU A 214 19.38 -13.71 -0.72
N ASN A 215 18.72 -14.72 -1.34
CA ASN A 215 19.32 -16.04 -1.54
C ASN A 215 20.46 -16.03 -2.58
N ARG A 216 20.29 -15.30 -3.69
CA ARG A 216 21.29 -15.24 -4.77
C ARG A 216 22.48 -14.35 -4.42
N GLU A 217 22.21 -13.22 -3.77
CA GLU A 217 23.24 -12.22 -3.46
C GLU A 217 23.80 -12.44 -2.06
N GLY A 218 24.86 -13.26 -1.99
CA GLY A 218 25.49 -13.65 -0.73
C GLY A 218 26.15 -12.50 0.03
N ARG A 219 26.40 -11.37 -0.64
CA ARG A 219 27.06 -10.19 -0.09
C ARG A 219 26.07 -9.10 0.39
N LEU A 220 24.77 -9.36 0.23
CA LEU A 220 23.71 -8.51 0.74
C LEU A 220 23.38 -8.93 2.17
N ASP A 221 23.47 -8.01 3.12
CA ASP A 221 23.37 -8.31 4.55
C ASP A 221 21.93 -8.13 5.11
N LEU A 222 21.19 -7.15 4.59
CA LEU A 222 19.85 -6.80 5.06
C LEU A 222 18.98 -6.27 3.92
N ILE A 223 17.72 -6.63 3.92
CA ILE A 223 16.69 -5.98 3.10
C ILE A 223 15.68 -5.26 4.01
N LEU A 224 15.49 -3.95 3.77
CA LEU A 224 14.42 -3.14 4.31
C LEU A 224 13.39 -2.93 3.20
N GLY A 225 12.27 -3.65 3.28
CA GLY A 225 11.31 -3.77 2.17
C GLY A 225 9.95 -3.12 2.43
N GLY A 226 9.14 -3.02 1.37
CA GLY A 226 7.75 -2.57 1.37
C GLY A 226 6.88 -3.38 0.42
N HIS A 227 5.72 -2.84 0.02
CA HIS A 227 4.77 -3.34 -0.99
C HIS A 227 3.60 -4.17 -0.47
N GLU A 228 3.76 -5.07 0.50
CA GLU A 228 2.69 -5.97 0.95
C GLU A 228 1.72 -5.35 1.96
N HIS A 229 1.98 -4.17 2.49
CA HIS A 229 1.18 -3.50 3.53
C HIS A 229 1.07 -4.25 4.87
N GLU A 230 1.57 -5.47 4.96
CA GLU A 230 1.60 -6.30 6.17
C GLU A 230 3.03 -6.50 6.65
N HIS A 231 3.24 -6.52 7.96
CA HIS A 231 4.57 -6.74 8.50
C HIS A 231 5.08 -8.15 8.22
N MET A 232 6.33 -8.24 7.83
CA MET A 232 7.03 -9.50 7.61
C MET A 232 8.45 -9.41 8.18
N THR A 233 8.84 -10.46 8.90
CA THR A 233 10.22 -10.67 9.35
C THR A 233 10.66 -12.04 8.85
N VAL A 234 11.44 -12.03 7.77
CA VAL A 234 11.89 -13.25 7.10
C VAL A 234 13.37 -13.45 7.36
N ALA A 235 13.73 -14.55 8.02
CA ALA A 235 15.12 -14.93 8.24
C ALA A 235 15.60 -15.88 7.13
N ILE A 236 16.78 -15.58 6.56
CA ILE A 236 17.51 -16.43 5.63
C ILE A 236 18.93 -16.58 6.17
N SER A 237 19.22 -17.69 6.83
CA SER A 237 20.44 -17.88 7.63
C SER A 237 20.53 -16.82 8.73
N THR A 238 21.54 -15.95 8.69
CA THR A 238 21.76 -14.83 9.63
C THR A 238 21.30 -13.48 9.11
N ARG A 239 20.67 -13.43 7.93
CA ARG A 239 20.22 -12.23 7.24
C ARG A 239 18.71 -12.11 7.26
N TYR A 240 18.19 -10.89 7.13
CA TYR A 240 16.76 -10.63 7.28
C TYR A 240 16.19 -9.80 6.12
N ILE A 241 14.91 -10.06 5.84
CA ILE A 241 14.01 -9.17 5.10
C ILE A 241 13.02 -8.63 6.12
N LEU A 242 12.91 -7.31 6.21
CA LEU A 242 12.09 -6.60 7.18
C LEU A 242 11.11 -5.70 6.45
N LYS A 243 9.82 -5.95 6.61
CA LYS A 243 8.72 -5.11 6.12
C LYS A 243 7.81 -4.73 7.29
N ALA A 244 7.36 -3.49 7.36
CA ALA A 244 6.43 -3.02 8.40
C ALA A 244 4.99 -3.07 7.90
N ASP A 245 4.01 -2.90 8.79
CA ASP A 245 2.63 -2.66 8.38
C ASP A 245 2.50 -1.26 7.76
N ALA A 246 1.67 -1.13 6.74
CA ALA A 246 1.41 0.13 6.07
C ALA A 246 0.94 1.25 7.01
N ASN A 247 1.04 2.50 6.54
CA ASN A 247 0.64 3.71 7.27
C ASN A 247 1.31 3.86 8.64
N ALA A 248 2.55 3.37 8.74
CA ALA A 248 3.33 3.44 9.97
C ALA A 248 2.60 2.88 11.20
N ARG A 249 1.72 1.87 11.04
CA ARG A 249 1.11 1.13 12.17
C ARG A 249 2.17 0.47 13.03
N THR A 250 3.20 -0.02 12.36
CA THR A 250 4.42 -0.55 12.97
C THR A 250 5.66 0.03 12.29
N ALA A 251 6.81 -0.13 12.90
CA ALA A 251 8.12 0.10 12.31
C ALA A 251 9.02 -1.10 12.57
N GLN A 252 9.86 -1.45 11.62
CA GLN A 252 10.90 -2.46 11.82
C GLN A 252 12.15 -1.80 12.39
N PHE A 253 12.78 -2.48 13.32
CA PHE A 253 14.01 -2.04 13.95
C PHE A 253 15.06 -3.14 13.85
N ALA A 254 16.22 -2.81 13.28
CA ALA A 254 17.37 -3.71 13.19
C ALA A 254 18.57 -3.12 13.90
N THR A 255 19.27 -3.96 14.66
CA THR A 255 20.57 -3.67 15.26
C THR A 255 21.57 -4.67 14.72
N ILE A 256 22.65 -4.20 14.08
CA ILE A 256 23.67 -5.00 13.42
C ILE A 256 25.03 -4.69 14.03
N TRP A 257 25.78 -5.71 14.42
CA TRP A 257 27.12 -5.56 15.00
C TRP A 257 28.02 -6.72 14.58
N GLY A 258 29.32 -6.52 14.64
CA GLY A 258 30.31 -7.52 14.26
C GLY A 258 31.27 -7.00 13.20
N THR A 259 31.68 -7.88 12.32
CA THR A 259 32.56 -7.57 11.20
C THR A 259 31.97 -8.06 9.88
N ARG A 260 32.55 -7.66 8.76
CA ARG A 260 32.12 -8.10 7.41
C ARG A 260 32.04 -9.63 7.28
N GLU A 261 32.90 -10.37 7.99
CA GLU A 261 32.90 -11.83 7.92
C GLU A 261 31.79 -12.45 8.79
N HIS A 262 31.39 -11.77 9.86
CA HIS A 262 30.43 -12.27 10.84
C HIS A 262 29.54 -11.16 11.40
N TRP A 263 28.46 -10.81 10.69
CA TRP A 263 27.43 -9.93 11.20
C TRP A 263 26.45 -10.68 12.12
N HIS A 264 26.20 -10.10 13.28
CA HIS A 264 25.08 -10.45 14.13
C HIS A 264 23.96 -9.45 13.91
N GLN A 265 22.72 -9.91 13.88
CA GLN A 265 21.54 -9.07 13.69
C GLN A 265 20.51 -9.37 14.76
N ALA A 266 19.97 -8.34 15.40
CA ALA A 266 18.79 -8.40 16.26
C ALA A 266 17.72 -7.53 15.64
N VAL A 267 16.52 -8.07 15.45
CA VAL A 267 15.40 -7.40 14.78
C VAL A 267 14.18 -7.38 15.69
N ALA A 268 13.38 -6.31 15.58
CA ALA A 268 12.15 -6.16 16.34
C ALA A 268 11.10 -5.39 15.53
N LEU A 269 9.85 -5.84 15.62
CA LEU A 269 8.69 -5.08 15.16
C LEU A 269 8.23 -4.16 16.30
N LEU A 270 8.15 -2.87 16.03
CA LEU A 270 7.79 -1.84 16.99
C LEU A 270 6.39 -1.27 16.68
N PRO A 271 5.35 -1.57 17.45
CA PRO A 271 4.04 -0.98 17.26
C PRO A 271 4.04 0.53 17.51
N VAL A 272 3.46 1.31 16.60
CA VAL A 272 3.30 2.76 16.75
C VAL A 272 1.96 3.07 17.43
N GLN A 273 1.97 3.05 18.76
CA GLN A 273 0.76 3.09 19.58
C GLN A 273 0.41 4.51 20.09
N PRO A 274 -0.85 4.75 20.46
CA PRO A 274 -1.32 6.03 21.00
C PRO A 274 -0.58 6.52 22.25
N THR A 275 0.07 5.62 23.00
CA THR A 275 0.86 5.93 24.19
C THR A 275 2.20 6.61 23.89
N ILE A 276 2.62 6.63 22.62
CA ILE A 276 3.82 7.34 22.17
C ILE A 276 3.46 8.81 21.99
N ALA A 277 4.19 9.70 22.65
CA ALA A 277 3.99 11.14 22.51
C ALA A 277 4.25 11.60 21.06
N LEU A 278 3.50 12.59 20.62
CA LEU A 278 3.70 13.22 19.32
C LEU A 278 4.99 14.07 19.35
N ASP A 279 5.74 14.03 18.25
CA ASP A 279 6.94 14.87 18.08
C ASP A 279 6.54 16.31 17.80
N THR A 280 7.13 17.25 18.54
CA THR A 280 6.76 18.67 18.48
C THR A 280 7.18 19.39 17.21
N ALA A 281 8.04 18.79 16.38
CA ALA A 281 8.42 19.34 15.08
C ALA A 281 7.54 18.79 13.94
N VAL A 282 7.05 17.56 14.06
CA VAL A 282 6.25 16.89 13.03
C VAL A 282 4.76 17.21 13.17
N GLU A 283 4.24 17.20 14.40
CA GLU A 283 2.81 17.41 14.67
C GLU A 283 2.27 18.72 14.07
N PRO A 284 2.92 19.90 14.20
CA PRO A 284 2.43 21.12 13.60
C PRO A 284 2.36 21.07 12.06
N VAL A 285 3.25 20.32 11.40
CA VAL A 285 3.23 20.13 9.95
C VAL A 285 2.01 19.31 9.55
N VAL A 286 1.77 18.20 10.24
CA VAL A 286 0.60 17.33 9.99
C VAL A 286 -0.70 18.10 10.20
N ALA A 287 -0.82 18.83 11.32
CA ALA A 287 -1.99 19.66 11.62
C ALA A 287 -2.25 20.76 10.58
N ALA A 288 -1.21 21.42 10.08
CA ALA A 288 -1.34 22.44 9.03
C ALA A 288 -1.88 21.84 7.71
N TRP A 289 -1.50 20.62 7.36
CA TRP A 289 -2.04 19.92 6.21
C TRP A 289 -3.48 19.44 6.42
N ALA A 290 -3.84 18.99 7.62
CA ALA A 290 -5.24 18.70 7.96
C ALA A 290 -6.12 19.95 7.85
N ASP A 291 -5.64 21.12 8.29
CA ASP A 291 -6.32 22.41 8.13
C ASP A 291 -6.43 22.82 6.64
N THR A 292 -5.42 22.52 5.86
CA THR A 292 -5.43 22.78 4.41
C THR A 292 -6.49 21.93 3.70
N LEU A 293 -6.63 20.68 4.09
CA LEU A 293 -7.70 19.80 3.60
C LEU A 293 -9.08 20.32 4.02
N ARG A 294 -9.22 20.76 5.27
CA ARG A 294 -10.47 21.32 5.81
C ARG A 294 -10.89 22.59 5.06
N ARG A 295 -9.96 23.47 4.70
CA ARG A 295 -10.24 24.64 3.85
C ARG A 295 -10.71 24.25 2.47
N ARG A 296 -10.23 23.13 1.91
CA ARG A 296 -10.59 22.67 0.56
C ARG A 296 -11.93 21.95 0.50
N LEU A 297 -12.21 21.07 1.45
CA LEU A 297 -13.39 20.19 1.44
C LEU A 297 -14.53 20.69 2.35
N GLY A 298 -14.31 21.80 3.06
CA GLY A 298 -15.19 22.24 4.14
C GLY A 298 -15.01 21.41 5.40
N PRO A 299 -15.83 21.66 6.45
CA PRO A 299 -15.74 20.93 7.69
C PRO A 299 -16.05 19.43 7.51
N GLU A 300 -15.38 18.60 8.26
CA GLU A 300 -15.73 17.19 8.35
C GLU A 300 -17.13 17.04 8.95
N ARG A 301 -17.99 16.24 8.30
CA ARG A 301 -19.38 16.02 8.70
C ARG A 301 -19.82 14.60 8.44
N SER A 302 -20.69 14.07 9.25
CA SER A 302 -21.28 12.75 9.02
C SER A 302 -22.18 12.77 7.79
N VAL A 303 -22.01 11.78 6.92
CA VAL A 303 -22.87 11.47 5.77
C VAL A 303 -23.75 10.26 6.06
N GLY A 304 -23.46 9.50 7.14
CA GLY A 304 -24.24 8.37 7.61
C GLY A 304 -23.71 7.86 8.94
N THR A 305 -24.39 6.86 9.52
CA THR A 305 -23.97 6.17 10.74
C THR A 305 -23.93 4.68 10.48
N LEU A 306 -22.78 4.05 10.67
CA LEU A 306 -22.59 2.61 10.50
C LEU A 306 -23.03 1.88 11.77
N THR A 307 -23.83 0.81 11.63
CA THR A 307 -24.23 -0.07 12.73
C THR A 307 -23.24 -1.23 12.96
N GLY A 308 -22.36 -1.48 11.99
CA GLY A 308 -21.29 -2.48 12.02
C GLY A 308 -20.06 -2.02 11.24
N PRO A 309 -18.94 -2.72 11.33
CA PRO A 309 -17.72 -2.35 10.63
C PRO A 309 -17.83 -2.60 9.11
N LEU A 310 -17.14 -1.78 8.31
CA LEU A 310 -16.93 -1.99 6.87
C LEU A 310 -15.45 -2.21 6.61
N ASP A 311 -15.11 -3.37 6.06
CA ASP A 311 -13.72 -3.74 5.77
C ASP A 311 -13.32 -3.24 4.37
N ALA A 312 -12.37 -2.31 4.33
CA ALA A 312 -11.77 -1.75 3.11
C ALA A 312 -10.32 -2.19 2.91
N ARG A 313 -9.82 -3.16 3.71
CA ARG A 313 -8.44 -3.62 3.60
C ARG A 313 -8.21 -4.34 2.27
N ASP A 314 -7.11 -4.00 1.61
CA ASP A 314 -6.73 -4.54 0.31
C ASP A 314 -6.63 -6.07 0.31
N VAL A 315 -6.07 -6.63 1.38
CA VAL A 315 -5.92 -8.09 1.55
C VAL A 315 -7.25 -8.85 1.60
N VAL A 316 -8.36 -8.17 1.96
CA VAL A 316 -9.69 -8.76 2.03
C VAL A 316 -10.48 -8.50 0.74
N GLN A 317 -10.64 -7.23 0.37
CA GLN A 317 -11.51 -6.82 -0.74
C GLN A 317 -11.02 -7.26 -2.13
N ARG A 318 -9.72 -7.56 -2.28
CA ARG A 318 -9.14 -8.07 -3.53
C ARG A 318 -9.27 -9.58 -3.70
N ARG A 319 -9.81 -10.29 -2.69
CA ARG A 319 -9.93 -11.77 -2.69
C ARG A 319 -11.32 -12.29 -2.41
N SER A 320 -12.18 -11.46 -1.84
CA SER A 320 -13.52 -11.84 -1.42
C SER A 320 -14.50 -10.69 -1.54
N GLU A 321 -15.78 -11.03 -1.57
CA GLU A 321 -16.88 -10.10 -1.38
C GLU A 321 -16.77 -9.43 -0.01
N THR A 322 -17.08 -8.14 0.05
CA THR A 322 -17.11 -7.38 1.31
C THR A 322 -18.39 -6.55 1.42
N GLY A 323 -18.88 -6.36 2.65
CA GLY A 323 -20.04 -5.49 2.88
C GLY A 323 -19.81 -4.04 2.40
N LEU A 324 -18.56 -3.55 2.35
CA LEU A 324 -18.25 -2.26 1.75
C LEU A 324 -18.39 -2.30 0.23
N GLY A 325 -17.85 -3.33 -0.43
CA GLY A 325 -17.99 -3.52 -1.87
C GLY A 325 -19.44 -3.61 -2.30
N ASP A 326 -20.25 -4.33 -1.53
CA ASP A 326 -21.70 -4.44 -1.73
C ASP A 326 -22.40 -3.09 -1.57
N LEU A 327 -22.13 -2.36 -0.50
CA LEU A 327 -22.69 -1.03 -0.26
C LEU A 327 -22.41 -0.07 -1.41
N ILE A 328 -21.17 -0.05 -1.90
CA ILE A 328 -20.75 0.84 -3.00
C ILE A 328 -21.42 0.43 -4.31
N THR A 329 -21.44 -0.87 -4.62
CA THR A 329 -22.06 -1.35 -5.87
C THR A 329 -23.58 -1.23 -5.86
N ASP A 330 -24.23 -1.35 -4.68
CA ASP A 330 -25.65 -1.02 -4.51
C ASP A 330 -25.93 0.46 -4.78
N ALA A 331 -25.07 1.35 -4.26
CA ALA A 331 -25.16 2.78 -4.53
C ALA A 331 -24.96 3.12 -6.02
N MET A 332 -24.01 2.46 -6.68
CA MET A 332 -23.81 2.60 -8.13
C MET A 332 -25.06 2.16 -8.90
N ARG A 333 -25.59 0.98 -8.58
CA ARG A 333 -26.79 0.45 -9.23
C ARG A 333 -28.01 1.33 -9.03
N ALA A 334 -28.27 1.73 -7.79
CA ALA A 334 -29.42 2.58 -7.44
C ALA A 334 -29.32 3.96 -8.09
N GLY A 335 -28.16 4.63 -8.00
CA GLY A 335 -28.00 5.99 -8.49
C GLY A 335 -27.89 6.12 -10.01
N THR A 336 -27.59 5.02 -10.73
CA THR A 336 -27.54 4.99 -12.20
C THR A 336 -28.78 4.33 -12.82
N GLY A 337 -29.60 3.66 -12.02
CA GLY A 337 -30.72 2.85 -12.49
C GLY A 337 -30.29 1.66 -13.35
N ALA A 338 -29.05 1.20 -13.21
CA ALA A 338 -28.56 0.01 -13.92
C ALA A 338 -29.14 -1.28 -13.32
N ASP A 339 -29.17 -2.35 -14.13
CA ASP A 339 -29.62 -3.68 -13.67
C ASP A 339 -28.55 -4.36 -12.81
N LEU A 340 -27.28 -4.06 -13.10
CA LEU A 340 -26.11 -4.63 -12.46
C LEU A 340 -25.01 -3.57 -12.30
N ALA A 341 -24.22 -3.65 -11.24
CA ALA A 341 -23.02 -2.84 -11.05
C ALA A 341 -21.80 -3.72 -10.72
N MET A 342 -20.65 -3.34 -11.25
CA MET A 342 -19.35 -3.97 -10.97
C MET A 342 -18.34 -2.89 -10.65
N LEU A 343 -17.56 -3.09 -9.60
CA LEU A 343 -16.46 -2.21 -9.20
C LEU A 343 -15.21 -3.05 -8.94
N ASN A 344 -14.10 -2.72 -9.56
CA ASN A 344 -12.83 -3.35 -9.24
C ASN A 344 -12.36 -2.96 -7.84
N ALA A 345 -11.91 -3.93 -7.06
CA ALA A 345 -11.49 -3.74 -5.68
C ALA A 345 -10.34 -2.71 -5.57
N GLY A 346 -9.49 -2.64 -6.58
CA GLY A 346 -8.42 -1.65 -6.67
C GLY A 346 -8.89 -0.18 -6.73
N ALA A 347 -10.16 0.08 -7.01
CA ALA A 347 -10.74 1.42 -6.95
C ALA A 347 -10.97 1.90 -5.51
N ILE A 348 -11.07 1.00 -4.54
CA ILE A 348 -11.26 1.29 -3.12
C ILE A 348 -9.89 1.40 -2.45
N ARG A 349 -9.55 2.55 -1.86
CA ARG A 349 -8.16 2.90 -1.49
C ARG A 349 -7.92 3.26 -0.03
N LEU A 350 -8.89 3.03 0.85
CA LEU A 350 -8.73 3.37 2.27
C LEU A 350 -7.72 2.46 2.99
N ASP A 351 -7.68 1.19 2.62
CA ASP A 351 -6.86 0.12 3.22
C ASP A 351 -6.94 0.09 4.76
N ASP A 352 -8.16 0.22 5.29
CA ASP A 352 -8.45 0.21 6.72
C ASP A 352 -9.85 -0.37 6.99
N VAL A 353 -10.20 -0.57 8.24
CA VAL A 353 -11.56 -0.92 8.68
C VAL A 353 -12.28 0.33 9.16
N ILE A 354 -13.38 0.70 8.50
CA ILE A 354 -14.27 1.76 8.98
C ILE A 354 -15.08 1.19 10.14
N ARG A 355 -14.89 1.77 11.33
CA ARG A 355 -15.54 1.30 12.56
C ARG A 355 -17.01 1.72 12.62
N PRO A 356 -17.86 1.02 13.40
CA PRO A 356 -19.19 1.48 13.71
C PRO A 356 -19.20 2.91 14.26
N GLY A 357 -20.20 3.71 13.87
CA GLY A 357 -20.30 5.12 14.23
C GLY A 357 -20.45 6.03 13.01
N PRO A 358 -20.18 7.33 13.16
CA PRO A 358 -20.33 8.28 12.06
C PRO A 358 -19.38 7.96 10.88
N LEU A 359 -19.95 7.78 9.69
CA LEU A 359 -19.20 7.78 8.44
C LEU A 359 -19.10 9.22 7.94
N THR A 360 -17.89 9.73 7.78
CA THR A 360 -17.68 11.13 7.41
C THR A 360 -17.55 11.33 5.90
N ASN A 361 -17.76 12.58 5.46
CA ASN A 361 -17.50 12.96 4.06
C ASN A 361 -16.02 12.76 3.67
N TYR A 362 -15.08 12.90 4.62
CA TYR A 362 -13.65 12.67 4.36
C TYR A 362 -13.36 11.18 4.19
N GLN A 363 -13.91 10.33 5.03
CA GLN A 363 -13.79 8.88 4.86
C GLN A 363 -14.39 8.41 3.54
N ALA A 364 -15.56 8.93 3.15
CA ALA A 364 -16.17 8.60 1.86
C ALA A 364 -15.29 9.06 0.66
N GLU A 365 -14.69 10.26 0.73
CA GLU A 365 -13.74 10.73 -0.31
C GLU A 365 -12.45 9.90 -0.33
N SER A 366 -11.99 9.41 0.82
CA SER A 366 -10.78 8.59 0.93
C SER A 366 -10.92 7.20 0.33
N LEU A 367 -12.16 6.71 0.15
CA LEU A 367 -12.41 5.45 -0.54
C LEU A 367 -12.02 5.52 -2.04
N PHE A 368 -12.06 6.73 -2.66
CA PHE A 368 -11.92 6.88 -4.11
C PHE A 368 -10.92 7.99 -4.44
N LEU A 369 -9.66 7.64 -4.55
CA LEU A 369 -8.58 8.60 -4.69
C LEU A 369 -8.25 8.97 -6.14
N PHE A 370 -8.63 8.13 -7.10
CA PHE A 370 -8.43 8.36 -8.53
C PHE A 370 -9.70 8.93 -9.18
N ALA A 371 -9.75 10.25 -9.36
CA ALA A 371 -10.97 10.97 -9.74
C ALA A 371 -11.56 10.54 -11.10
N ASP A 372 -10.72 10.27 -12.09
CA ASP A 372 -11.17 9.91 -13.44
C ASP A 372 -11.46 8.40 -13.58
N GLU A 373 -10.85 7.57 -12.75
CA GLU A 373 -11.04 6.13 -12.77
C GLU A 373 -12.34 5.69 -12.10
N THR A 374 -12.88 6.51 -11.20
CA THR A 374 -14.10 6.24 -10.43
C THR A 374 -15.35 6.91 -10.99
N ARG A 375 -15.34 7.32 -12.25
CA ARG A 375 -16.53 7.74 -12.98
C ARG A 375 -17.27 6.54 -13.54
N ILE A 376 -18.60 6.51 -13.38
CA ILE A 376 -19.43 5.34 -13.67
C ILE A 376 -20.18 5.52 -14.98
N LEU A 377 -19.96 4.59 -15.89
CA LEU A 377 -20.62 4.51 -17.19
C LEU A 377 -21.64 3.36 -17.18
N ILE A 378 -22.70 3.51 -17.96
CA ILE A 378 -23.70 2.46 -18.16
C ILE A 378 -23.45 1.84 -19.53
N VAL A 379 -23.14 0.55 -19.54
CA VAL A 379 -22.81 -0.22 -20.75
C VAL A 379 -23.84 -1.34 -20.91
N PRO A 380 -24.50 -1.47 -22.10
CA PRO A 380 -25.35 -2.61 -22.39
C PRO A 380 -24.49 -3.85 -22.63
N LEU A 381 -24.65 -4.89 -21.82
CA LEU A 381 -23.93 -6.16 -21.94
C LEU A 381 -24.89 -7.34 -22.02
N THR A 382 -24.50 -8.37 -22.78
CA THR A 382 -25.23 -9.65 -22.73
C THR A 382 -24.84 -10.44 -21.48
N GLY A 383 -25.72 -11.37 -21.04
CA GLY A 383 -25.42 -12.25 -19.90
C GLY A 383 -24.14 -13.07 -20.12
N ALA A 384 -23.84 -13.44 -21.38
CA ALA A 384 -22.60 -14.10 -21.76
C ALA A 384 -21.37 -13.21 -21.46
N ARG A 385 -21.44 -11.92 -21.85
CA ARG A 385 -20.37 -10.96 -21.58
C ARG A 385 -20.17 -10.69 -20.09
N VAL A 386 -21.26 -10.57 -19.36
CA VAL A 386 -21.21 -10.45 -17.88
C VAL A 386 -20.46 -11.64 -17.29
N ARG A 387 -20.77 -12.88 -17.74
CA ARG A 387 -20.07 -14.07 -17.27
C ARG A 387 -18.56 -14.03 -17.58
N GLU A 388 -18.16 -13.59 -18.78
CA GLU A 388 -16.76 -13.46 -19.15
C GLU A 388 -16.00 -12.48 -18.25
N LEU A 389 -16.59 -11.32 -17.93
CA LEU A 389 -15.99 -10.36 -17.01
C LEU A 389 -15.85 -10.95 -15.59
N LEU A 390 -16.85 -11.70 -15.12
CA LEU A 390 -16.78 -12.36 -13.82
C LEU A 390 -15.78 -13.52 -13.80
N GLU A 391 -15.64 -14.30 -14.87
CA GLU A 391 -14.60 -15.33 -15.02
C GLU A 391 -13.20 -14.70 -14.93
N ARG A 392 -13.01 -13.51 -15.56
CA ARG A 392 -11.76 -12.77 -15.43
C ARG A 392 -11.51 -12.35 -13.98
N SER A 393 -12.52 -11.84 -13.30
CA SER A 393 -12.43 -11.41 -11.90
C SER A 393 -11.86 -12.48 -10.96
N VAL A 394 -12.20 -13.72 -11.19
CA VAL A 394 -11.78 -14.87 -10.38
C VAL A 394 -10.61 -15.66 -11.00
N SER A 395 -9.95 -15.13 -12.04
CA SER A 395 -8.79 -15.76 -12.68
C SER A 395 -7.52 -15.60 -11.86
N ASP A 396 -6.51 -16.44 -12.07
CA ASP A 396 -5.21 -16.37 -11.37
C ASP A 396 -4.45 -15.06 -11.64
N SER A 397 -4.72 -14.42 -12.77
CA SER A 397 -4.11 -13.14 -13.12
C SER A 397 -4.68 -11.96 -12.35
N VAL A 398 -5.87 -12.09 -11.75
CA VAL A 398 -6.66 -11.01 -11.14
C VAL A 398 -6.97 -11.25 -9.67
N LEU A 399 -7.27 -12.50 -9.27
CA LEU A 399 -7.61 -12.85 -7.90
C LEU A 399 -6.48 -12.47 -6.92
N GLY A 400 -6.80 -11.73 -5.89
CA GLY A 400 -5.84 -11.17 -4.96
C GLY A 400 -5.18 -9.87 -5.42
N LYS A 401 -5.59 -9.35 -6.59
CA LYS A 401 -5.13 -8.07 -7.13
C LYS A 401 -6.29 -7.08 -7.27
N GLY A 402 -6.00 -5.85 -7.67
CA GLY A 402 -7.00 -4.78 -7.78
C GLY A 402 -8.17 -5.07 -8.71
N GLY A 403 -8.00 -5.97 -9.67
CA GLY A 403 -9.03 -6.33 -10.65
C GLY A 403 -10.16 -7.24 -10.16
N PHE A 404 -10.12 -7.79 -8.93
CA PHE A 404 -11.24 -8.54 -8.37
C PHE A 404 -12.49 -7.64 -8.29
N LEU A 405 -13.65 -8.15 -8.75
CA LEU A 405 -14.87 -7.35 -8.84
C LEU A 405 -15.76 -7.54 -7.61
N GLN A 406 -16.13 -6.44 -6.98
CA GLN A 406 -17.28 -6.33 -6.09
C GLN A 406 -18.51 -6.06 -6.96
N ILE A 407 -19.68 -6.63 -6.63
CA ILE A 407 -20.84 -6.66 -7.54
C ILE A 407 -22.17 -6.37 -6.85
N SER A 408 -23.14 -5.87 -7.63
CA SER A 408 -24.55 -5.76 -7.23
C SER A 408 -25.46 -6.12 -8.40
N GLY A 409 -26.61 -6.75 -8.12
CA GLY A 409 -27.60 -7.11 -9.13
C GLY A 409 -27.43 -8.51 -9.73
N VAL A 410 -26.40 -9.25 -9.33
CA VAL A 410 -26.17 -10.64 -9.70
C VAL A 410 -25.45 -11.37 -8.58
N ALA A 411 -25.62 -12.69 -8.47
CA ALA A 411 -24.83 -13.57 -7.62
C ALA A 411 -24.29 -14.76 -8.41
N PHE A 412 -23.12 -15.27 -8.00
CA PHE A 412 -22.51 -16.45 -8.61
C PHE A 412 -21.64 -17.23 -7.64
N THR A 413 -21.40 -18.49 -7.99
CA THR A 413 -20.45 -19.38 -7.29
C THR A 413 -19.28 -19.69 -8.21
N TYR A 414 -18.07 -19.71 -7.67
CA TYR A 414 -16.88 -20.14 -8.43
C TYR A 414 -16.07 -21.17 -7.67
N ASP A 415 -15.39 -22.03 -8.42
CA ASP A 415 -14.46 -23.06 -7.95
C ASP A 415 -13.03 -22.67 -8.33
N SER A 416 -12.24 -22.29 -7.34
CA SER A 416 -10.87 -21.82 -7.55
C SER A 416 -9.90 -22.94 -7.96
N THR A 417 -10.29 -24.21 -7.88
CA THR A 417 -9.48 -25.36 -8.34
C THR A 417 -9.57 -25.57 -9.85
N LYS A 418 -10.56 -24.99 -10.51
CA LYS A 418 -10.74 -25.07 -11.95
C LYS A 418 -9.81 -24.11 -12.69
N PRO A 419 -9.49 -24.42 -13.98
CA PRO A 419 -8.72 -23.51 -14.81
C PRO A 419 -9.37 -22.12 -14.94
N SER A 420 -8.54 -21.07 -14.99
CA SER A 420 -9.00 -19.70 -15.27
C SER A 420 -9.84 -19.65 -16.57
N GLY A 421 -10.98 -18.95 -16.51
CA GLY A 421 -11.96 -18.87 -17.59
C GLY A 421 -13.04 -19.96 -17.58
N SER A 422 -13.01 -20.86 -16.59
CA SER A 422 -14.00 -21.93 -16.40
C SER A 422 -14.33 -22.17 -14.92
N ARG A 423 -14.13 -21.13 -14.08
CA ARG A 423 -14.29 -21.22 -12.64
C ARG A 423 -15.73 -21.05 -12.17
N ILE A 424 -16.56 -20.29 -12.88
CA ILE A 424 -17.96 -20.06 -12.47
C ILE A 424 -18.76 -21.35 -12.61
N VAL A 425 -19.44 -21.73 -11.54
CA VAL A 425 -20.25 -22.96 -11.46
C VAL A 425 -21.73 -22.60 -11.53
N GLY A 426 -22.46 -23.23 -12.44
CA GLY A 426 -23.90 -22.99 -12.62
C GLY A 426 -24.19 -21.66 -13.33
N ASP A 427 -25.42 -21.18 -13.15
CA ASP A 427 -25.90 -19.94 -13.75
C ASP A 427 -25.59 -18.72 -12.86
N LEU A 428 -25.54 -17.56 -13.48
CA LEU A 428 -25.56 -16.29 -12.75
C LEU A 428 -27.00 -16.05 -12.28
N SER A 429 -27.21 -15.77 -10.99
CA SER A 429 -28.53 -15.57 -10.40
C SER A 429 -28.83 -14.10 -10.21
N ARG A 430 -29.99 -13.65 -10.69
CA ARG A 430 -30.51 -12.29 -10.42
C ARG A 430 -31.07 -12.21 -8.98
N PRO A 431 -31.30 -11.00 -8.42
CA PRO A 431 -31.89 -10.83 -7.09
C PRO A 431 -33.24 -11.48 -6.89
N ASP A 432 -34.03 -11.67 -7.98
CA ASP A 432 -35.32 -12.38 -7.96
C ASP A 432 -35.19 -13.92 -8.04
N GLY A 433 -33.94 -14.42 -7.97
CA GLY A 433 -33.64 -15.85 -8.05
C GLY A 433 -33.65 -16.45 -9.46
N LYS A 434 -34.00 -15.68 -10.49
CA LYS A 434 -33.98 -16.16 -11.87
C LYS A 434 -32.55 -16.14 -12.45
N PRO A 435 -32.22 -17.08 -13.34
CA PRO A 435 -30.95 -17.06 -14.05
C PRO A 435 -30.88 -15.85 -15.01
N LEU A 436 -29.66 -15.27 -15.11
CA LEU A 436 -29.32 -14.34 -16.18
C LEU A 436 -28.95 -15.15 -17.43
N ALA A 437 -29.86 -15.20 -18.40
CA ALA A 437 -29.61 -15.97 -19.61
C ALA A 437 -28.49 -15.35 -20.47
N PRO A 438 -27.67 -16.17 -21.18
CA PRO A 438 -26.57 -15.66 -21.98
C PRO A 438 -26.92 -14.60 -23.02
N LYS A 439 -28.16 -14.62 -23.53
CA LYS A 439 -28.67 -13.68 -24.56
C LYS A 439 -29.37 -12.45 -23.98
N ASP A 440 -29.64 -12.42 -22.65
CA ASP A 440 -30.27 -11.28 -22.01
C ASP A 440 -29.35 -10.08 -22.08
N THR A 441 -29.82 -8.97 -22.63
CA THR A 441 -29.09 -7.70 -22.58
C THR A 441 -29.53 -6.91 -21.36
N ILE A 442 -28.56 -6.49 -20.54
CA ILE A 442 -28.77 -5.74 -19.32
C ILE A 442 -27.87 -4.50 -19.28
N ARG A 443 -28.28 -3.50 -18.52
CA ARG A 443 -27.53 -2.26 -18.30
C ARG A 443 -26.58 -2.47 -17.13
N VAL A 444 -25.27 -2.39 -17.40
CA VAL A 444 -24.23 -2.62 -16.39
C VAL A 444 -23.51 -1.30 -16.07
N ALA A 445 -23.49 -0.92 -14.81
CA ALA A 445 -22.72 0.21 -14.30
C ALA A 445 -21.26 -0.23 -14.06
N LEU A 446 -20.31 0.39 -14.77
CA LEU A 446 -18.88 0.08 -14.75
C LEU A 446 -18.04 1.34 -14.58
N PRO A 447 -16.91 1.28 -13.83
CA PRO A 447 -15.92 2.35 -13.84
C PRO A 447 -15.34 2.58 -15.24
N ALA A 448 -15.10 3.85 -15.58
CA ALA A 448 -14.43 4.23 -16.82
C ALA A 448 -13.02 3.59 -16.95
N TYR A 449 -12.36 3.34 -15.85
CA TYR A 449 -11.09 2.62 -15.79
C TYR A 449 -11.19 1.23 -16.43
N LEU A 450 -12.21 0.45 -16.10
CA LEU A 450 -12.42 -0.88 -16.68
C LEU A 450 -12.94 -0.80 -18.11
N SER A 451 -13.92 0.09 -18.34
CA SER A 451 -14.68 0.12 -19.59
C SER A 451 -13.97 0.85 -20.73
N CYS A 452 -13.19 1.90 -20.44
CA CYS A 452 -12.56 2.73 -21.48
C CYS A 452 -11.04 2.57 -21.56
N ASN A 453 -10.39 2.19 -20.48
CA ASN A 453 -8.93 2.16 -20.40
C ASN A 453 -8.36 0.73 -20.37
N SER A 454 -9.21 -0.29 -20.48
CA SER A 454 -8.82 -1.70 -20.33
C SER A 454 -8.12 -1.98 -18.99
N GLY A 455 -8.52 -1.26 -17.94
CA GLY A 455 -7.95 -1.37 -16.60
C GLY A 455 -8.01 -2.81 -16.09
N ASP A 456 -7.00 -3.23 -15.35
CA ASP A 456 -6.80 -4.61 -14.89
C ASP A 456 -6.94 -5.66 -16.02
N GLY A 457 -6.77 -5.21 -17.30
CA GLY A 457 -6.88 -6.01 -18.50
C GLY A 457 -8.31 -6.44 -18.88
N TYR A 458 -9.34 -5.80 -18.32
CA TYR A 458 -10.72 -5.95 -18.75
C TYR A 458 -10.89 -5.37 -20.15
N GLN A 459 -11.52 -6.14 -21.05
CA GLN A 459 -11.85 -5.68 -22.40
C GLN A 459 -13.35 -5.49 -22.50
N VAL A 460 -13.82 -4.25 -22.74
CA VAL A 460 -15.25 -3.90 -22.83
C VAL A 460 -15.47 -3.06 -24.11
N PRO A 461 -15.34 -3.67 -25.29
CA PRO A 461 -15.51 -2.96 -26.57
C PRO A 461 -16.91 -2.34 -26.70
N GLU A 462 -17.91 -2.88 -26.02
CA GLU A 462 -19.27 -2.37 -25.97
C GLU A 462 -19.38 -0.97 -25.33
N ALA A 463 -18.33 -0.53 -24.62
CA ALA A 463 -18.30 0.79 -23.99
C ALA A 463 -17.80 1.91 -24.90
N GLN A 464 -17.34 1.62 -26.13
CA GLN A 464 -16.69 2.59 -27.02
C GLN A 464 -17.49 3.88 -27.18
N ASP A 465 -18.79 3.77 -27.43
CA ASP A 465 -19.67 4.94 -27.66
C ASP A 465 -19.89 5.78 -26.40
N VAL A 466 -19.91 5.15 -25.22
CA VAL A 466 -20.15 5.86 -23.95
C VAL A 466 -18.87 6.48 -23.37
N CYS A 467 -17.70 6.02 -23.77
CA CYS A 467 -16.41 6.52 -23.29
C CYS A 467 -16.15 7.99 -23.66
N ALA A 468 -16.76 8.51 -24.72
CA ALA A 468 -16.68 9.94 -25.10
C ALA A 468 -17.26 10.84 -23.99
N ASN A 469 -18.24 10.37 -23.24
CA ASN A 469 -18.94 11.12 -22.19
C ASN A 469 -18.39 10.86 -20.78
N ARG A 470 -17.25 10.17 -20.65
CA ARG A 470 -16.72 9.78 -19.34
C ARG A 470 -16.47 10.96 -18.38
N SER A 471 -16.10 12.13 -18.90
CA SER A 471 -15.80 13.31 -18.07
C SER A 471 -17.02 13.89 -17.35
N THR A 472 -18.23 13.66 -17.86
CA THR A 472 -19.52 14.12 -17.30
C THR A 472 -20.25 13.03 -16.52
N ALA A 473 -19.77 11.78 -16.58
CA ALA A 473 -20.35 10.66 -15.86
C ALA A 473 -20.29 10.87 -14.33
N PRO A 474 -21.27 10.35 -13.56
CA PRO A 474 -21.28 10.52 -12.11
C PRO A 474 -20.04 9.86 -11.46
N ARG A 475 -19.54 10.48 -10.39
CA ARG A 475 -18.47 9.89 -9.58
C ARG A 475 -19.09 8.88 -8.61
N VAL A 476 -18.43 7.76 -8.40
CA VAL A 476 -18.91 6.73 -7.45
C VAL A 476 -19.12 7.29 -6.05
N VAL A 477 -18.26 8.20 -5.59
CA VAL A 477 -18.39 8.82 -4.25
C VAL A 477 -19.64 9.67 -4.11
N ASP A 478 -20.09 10.34 -5.17
CA ASP A 478 -21.33 11.14 -5.14
C ASP A 478 -22.54 10.22 -5.12
N LEU A 479 -22.52 9.13 -5.92
CA LEU A 479 -23.54 8.09 -5.87
C LEU A 479 -23.66 7.46 -4.47
N LEU A 480 -22.51 7.14 -3.86
CA LEU A 480 -22.49 6.60 -2.50
C LEU A 480 -23.09 7.58 -1.49
N LYS A 481 -22.67 8.84 -1.47
CA LYS A 481 -23.21 9.86 -0.55
C LYS A 481 -24.70 10.06 -0.71
N THR A 482 -25.18 10.11 -1.96
CA THR A 482 -26.63 10.22 -2.26
C THR A 482 -27.37 8.99 -1.73
N TYR A 483 -26.87 7.79 -2.00
CA TYR A 483 -27.48 6.54 -1.54
C TYR A 483 -27.57 6.44 -0.02
N LEU A 484 -26.51 6.85 0.69
CA LEU A 484 -26.48 6.88 2.16
C LEU A 484 -27.56 7.79 2.74
N VAL A 485 -27.80 8.95 2.12
CA VAL A 485 -28.78 9.94 2.61
C VAL A 485 -30.18 9.57 2.19
N ASP A 486 -30.42 9.33 0.91
CA ASP A 486 -31.74 9.26 0.32
C ASP A 486 -32.38 7.87 0.43
N SER A 487 -31.56 6.80 0.28
CA SER A 487 -32.05 5.42 0.31
C SER A 487 -31.93 4.77 1.68
N LEU A 488 -30.83 5.02 2.39
CA LEU A 488 -30.57 4.42 3.70
C LEU A 488 -30.90 5.34 4.88
N HIS A 489 -31.41 6.55 4.60
CA HIS A 489 -31.78 7.53 5.63
C HIS A 489 -30.68 7.74 6.69
N ARG A 490 -29.44 7.74 6.23
CA ARG A 490 -28.23 7.90 7.03
C ARG A 490 -27.93 6.77 8.04
N THR A 491 -28.67 5.66 8.02
CA THR A 491 -28.38 4.50 8.86
C THR A 491 -27.91 3.34 7.98
N VAL A 492 -26.67 2.93 8.18
CA VAL A 492 -26.00 1.95 7.32
C VAL A 492 -25.74 0.68 8.11
N THR A 493 -26.52 -0.34 7.81
CA THR A 493 -26.20 -1.71 8.22
C THR A 493 -25.35 -2.34 7.13
N PRO A 494 -24.12 -2.80 7.45
CA PRO A 494 -23.28 -3.46 6.46
C PRO A 494 -24.03 -4.60 5.76
N PRO A 495 -24.08 -4.63 4.42
CA PRO A 495 -24.66 -5.76 3.70
C PRO A 495 -23.97 -7.07 4.08
N ALA A 496 -24.75 -8.14 4.22
CA ALA A 496 -24.19 -9.47 4.43
C ALA A 496 -23.66 -10.02 3.09
N PRO A 497 -22.43 -10.58 3.05
CA PRO A 497 -21.92 -11.26 1.87
C PRO A 497 -22.80 -12.43 1.44
N GLY A 498 -22.78 -12.78 0.15
CA GLY A 498 -23.56 -13.89 -0.41
C GLY A 498 -23.76 -13.80 -1.92
N ARG A 499 -23.21 -12.75 -2.55
CA ARG A 499 -23.27 -12.57 -4.01
C ARG A 499 -22.14 -13.31 -4.72
N ILE A 500 -20.99 -13.49 -4.05
CA ILE A 500 -19.81 -14.17 -4.58
C ILE A 500 -19.43 -15.30 -3.63
N THR A 501 -19.74 -16.53 -4.02
CA THR A 501 -19.45 -17.71 -3.20
C THR A 501 -18.24 -18.46 -3.79
N ARG A 502 -17.21 -18.70 -2.98
CA ARG A 502 -16.07 -19.53 -3.34
C ARG A 502 -16.29 -20.97 -2.85
N ARG A 503 -16.01 -21.95 -3.72
CA ARG A 503 -15.90 -23.39 -3.40
C ARG A 503 -14.46 -23.85 -3.42
#